data_e6633acc1ad4eedb41dde1f766b36b15
#
_entry.id   e6633acc1ad4eedb41dde1f766b36b15
#
_cell.length_a   1.000
_cell.length_b   1.000
_cell.length_c   1.000
_cell.angle_alpha   90.00
_cell.angle_beta   90.00
_cell.angle_gamma   90.00
#
_symmetry.space_group_name_H-M   'P 1'
#
loop_
_entity.id
_entity.type
_entity.pdbx_description
1 polymer ?
#
loop_
_entity_poly.entity_id
_entity_poly.type
_entity_poly.pdbx_seq_one_letter_code
_entity_poly.pdbx_strand_id
1 'polypeptide(L)'
;MYTIHKNVQIILAMLKAYGVQNLVVSAGTRPIPLVFSAEEDNFFKCYSIVDERSAGFFALGLIERLQKPVAIVCTSGTATCNYVSAVAEAFYQHLPLIILTSDRNHYYLNQQEDQCVPQKNLYSDIVRKSVDLPIVRDGMDFWYCNRLVNEALLELDHREKGPVHINFQIDDSYPVEKALYKFEVPALPSVTKIDRVMPTDSNEKWNALADELKGKRILILWGQHLPLSEYASALAQTFCEQFGALATSDVIGNLHIENFVRSNWYGMVDRTKFESVMPDIIITMNANRLLNIKARFNNAPQTLTHWHVSPNGEVSDPLKRQTKIIECTPEYFFKRLVETGIHNTKNYYKEWKDCLLYTSD
;
A
#
# COMPACT_ATOMS: atom_id res chain seq x y z
N MET A 1 19.22 14.35 10.74
CA MET A 1 18.66 15.03 9.53
C MET A 1 18.58 14.05 8.38
N TYR A 2 17.52 14.12 7.55
CA TYR A 2 17.31 13.19 6.43
C TYR A 2 17.67 13.82 5.09
N THR A 3 17.94 12.97 4.11
CA THR A 3 18.21 13.38 2.72
C THR A 3 17.04 14.15 2.09
N ILE A 4 17.33 14.96 1.07
CA ILE A 4 16.31 15.64 0.26
C ILE A 4 15.59 14.71 -0.73
N HIS A 5 16.11 13.51 -1.00
CA HIS A 5 15.53 12.55 -1.95
C HIS A 5 14.24 11.94 -1.40
N LYS A 6 13.10 12.39 -1.91
CA LYS A 6 11.78 12.03 -1.38
C LYS A 6 11.44 10.54 -1.48
N ASN A 7 11.87 9.84 -2.54
CA ASN A 7 11.69 8.39 -2.66
C ASN A 7 12.44 7.63 -1.55
N VAL A 8 13.66 8.09 -1.20
CA VAL A 8 14.42 7.55 -0.07
C VAL A 8 13.72 7.81 1.26
N GLN A 9 13.20 9.02 1.45
CA GLN A 9 12.43 9.36 2.65
C GLN A 9 11.20 8.45 2.80
N ILE A 10 10.50 8.16 1.68
CA ILE A 10 9.35 7.24 1.67
C ILE A 10 9.79 5.83 2.06
N ILE A 11 10.89 5.30 1.49
CA ILE A 11 11.43 3.99 1.86
C ILE A 11 11.68 3.92 3.37
N LEU A 12 12.42 4.88 3.94
CA LEU A 12 12.74 4.90 5.37
C LEU A 12 11.48 5.01 6.24
N ALA A 13 10.54 5.90 5.88
CA ALA A 13 9.28 6.03 6.60
C ALA A 13 8.46 4.74 6.58
N MET A 14 8.43 4.04 5.43
CA MET A 14 7.73 2.79 5.28
C MET A 14 8.41 1.64 6.04
N LEU A 15 9.73 1.53 6.00
CA LEU A 15 10.48 0.55 6.80
C LEU A 15 10.17 0.74 8.29
N LYS A 16 10.09 1.98 8.78
CA LYS A 16 9.66 2.29 10.16
C LYS A 16 8.23 1.84 10.42
N ALA A 17 7.30 2.15 9.52
CA ALA A 17 5.89 1.79 9.65
C ALA A 17 5.66 0.26 9.65
N TYR A 18 6.52 -0.51 8.95
CA TYR A 18 6.51 -1.98 8.93
C TYR A 18 7.41 -2.61 10.02
N GLY A 19 8.10 -1.81 10.84
CA GLY A 19 8.93 -2.30 11.94
C GLY A 19 10.27 -2.94 11.51
N VAL A 20 10.76 -2.62 10.32
CA VAL A 20 12.03 -3.11 9.77
C VAL A 20 13.17 -2.25 10.30
N GLN A 21 13.91 -2.76 11.28
CA GLN A 21 14.95 -2.01 11.98
C GLN A 21 16.37 -2.30 11.48
N ASN A 22 16.62 -3.49 10.95
CA ASN A 22 17.97 -3.96 10.65
C ASN A 22 18.29 -3.76 9.17
N LEU A 23 19.37 -3.01 8.89
CA LEU A 23 19.88 -2.74 7.56
C LEU A 23 21.31 -3.22 7.46
N VAL A 24 21.60 -4.12 6.51
CA VAL A 24 22.96 -4.51 6.15
C VAL A 24 23.39 -3.70 4.93
N VAL A 25 24.45 -2.95 5.06
CA VAL A 25 24.84 -1.92 4.11
C VAL A 25 26.17 -2.26 3.46
N SER A 26 26.19 -2.33 2.13
CA SER A 26 27.42 -2.38 1.35
C SER A 26 27.78 -0.98 0.83
N ALA A 27 29.06 -0.64 0.93
CA ALA A 27 29.55 0.70 0.60
C ALA A 27 29.33 1.06 -0.88
N GLY A 28 29.07 2.33 -1.15
CA GLY A 28 28.89 2.86 -2.51
C GLY A 28 28.36 4.29 -2.47
N THR A 29 28.42 4.96 -3.61
CA THR A 29 28.05 6.39 -3.69
C THR A 29 26.52 6.59 -3.70
N ARG A 30 25.78 5.81 -4.50
CA ARG A 30 24.34 6.02 -4.68
C ARG A 30 23.47 5.68 -3.47
N PRO A 31 23.81 4.72 -2.57
CA PRO A 31 23.03 4.49 -1.36
C PRO A 31 23.29 5.53 -0.26
N ILE A 32 24.26 6.45 -0.40
CA ILE A 32 24.60 7.47 0.62
C ILE A 32 23.34 8.17 1.18
N PRO A 33 22.40 8.67 0.36
CA PRO A 33 21.22 9.33 0.88
C PRO A 33 20.40 8.48 1.84
N LEU A 34 20.28 7.18 1.56
CA LEU A 34 19.56 6.24 2.39
C LEU A 34 20.34 5.88 3.65
N VAL A 35 21.62 5.52 3.48
CA VAL A 35 22.49 5.03 4.57
C VAL A 35 22.69 6.09 5.63
N PHE A 36 23.12 7.30 5.26
CA PHE A 36 23.31 8.39 6.22
C PHE A 36 22.03 8.78 6.94
N SER A 37 20.90 8.83 6.21
CA SER A 37 19.61 9.10 6.84
C SER A 37 19.20 8.01 7.83
N ALA A 38 19.52 6.76 7.56
CA ALA A 38 19.25 5.64 8.46
C ALA A 38 20.18 5.63 9.68
N GLU A 39 21.47 5.92 9.50
CA GLU A 39 22.46 5.99 10.59
C GLU A 39 22.18 7.11 11.60
N GLU A 40 21.64 8.25 11.12
CA GLU A 40 21.21 9.37 11.97
C GLU A 40 19.89 9.10 12.72
N ASP A 41 19.15 8.07 12.35
CA ASP A 41 17.86 7.70 12.98
C ASP A 41 18.03 6.54 13.95
N ASN A 42 17.86 6.80 15.24
CA ASN A 42 17.97 5.80 16.31
C ASN A 42 17.05 4.57 16.16
N PHE A 43 16.08 4.60 15.25
CA PHE A 43 15.24 3.45 14.95
C PHE A 43 16.01 2.35 14.23
N PHE A 44 16.94 2.70 13.35
CA PHE A 44 17.66 1.74 12.52
C PHE A 44 18.94 1.24 13.17
N LYS A 45 19.26 -0.02 12.87
CA LYS A 45 20.54 -0.66 13.20
C LYS A 45 21.26 -1.00 11.90
N CYS A 46 22.29 -0.25 11.58
CA CYS A 46 23.08 -0.43 10.37
C CYS A 46 24.28 -1.33 10.64
N TYR A 47 24.52 -2.31 9.75
CA TYR A 47 25.67 -3.23 9.78
C TYR A 47 26.44 -3.04 8.48
N SER A 48 27.64 -2.50 8.56
CA SER A 48 28.50 -2.25 7.39
C SER A 48 29.27 -3.50 6.99
N ILE A 49 29.02 -4.03 5.79
CA ILE A 49 29.70 -5.17 5.20
C ILE A 49 30.05 -4.84 3.75
N VAL A 50 31.33 -4.74 3.45
CA VAL A 50 31.83 -4.20 2.17
C VAL A 50 31.46 -5.07 0.98
N ASP A 51 31.64 -6.38 1.08
CA ASP A 51 31.33 -7.34 0.02
C ASP A 51 29.83 -7.67 0.01
N GLU A 52 29.14 -7.39 -1.11
CA GLU A 52 27.69 -7.53 -1.21
C GLU A 52 27.23 -8.99 -1.04
N ARG A 53 27.95 -9.96 -1.56
CA ARG A 53 27.61 -11.38 -1.39
C ARG A 53 27.66 -11.76 0.07
N SER A 54 28.72 -11.37 0.77
CA SER A 54 28.86 -11.58 2.21
C SER A 54 27.77 -10.85 3.01
N ALA A 55 27.43 -9.62 2.61
CA ALA A 55 26.35 -8.83 3.21
C ALA A 55 25.00 -9.54 3.07
N GLY A 56 24.73 -10.10 1.90
CA GLY A 56 23.51 -10.87 1.66
C GLY A 56 23.39 -12.06 2.62
N PHE A 57 24.39 -12.93 2.70
CA PHE A 57 24.36 -14.09 3.61
C PHE A 57 24.40 -13.70 5.09
N PHE A 58 25.08 -12.62 5.46
CA PHE A 58 25.00 -12.07 6.81
C PHE A 58 23.56 -11.66 7.17
N ALA A 59 22.84 -11.03 6.23
CA ALA A 59 21.45 -10.67 6.43
C ALA A 59 20.55 -11.90 6.62
N LEU A 60 20.78 -13.00 5.89
CA LEU A 60 20.05 -14.25 6.10
C LEU A 60 20.24 -14.78 7.52
N GLY A 61 21.50 -14.82 8.01
CA GLY A 61 21.79 -15.20 9.40
C GLY A 61 21.09 -14.29 10.43
N LEU A 62 20.99 -12.98 10.16
CA LEU A 62 20.23 -12.07 11.01
C LEU A 62 18.74 -12.39 10.99
N ILE A 63 18.14 -12.68 9.81
CA ILE A 63 16.72 -13.06 9.70
C ILE A 63 16.44 -14.32 10.52
N GLU A 64 17.27 -15.34 10.35
CA GLU A 64 17.14 -16.61 11.09
C GLU A 64 17.23 -16.39 12.61
N ARG A 65 18.17 -15.57 13.05
CA ARG A 65 18.38 -15.30 14.49
C ARG A 65 17.29 -14.45 15.09
N LEU A 66 16.83 -13.41 14.38
CA LEU A 66 15.86 -12.42 14.89
C LEU A 66 14.41 -12.78 14.60
N GLN A 67 14.16 -13.67 13.63
CA GLN A 67 12.83 -14.01 13.11
C GLN A 67 12.05 -12.76 12.65
N LYS A 68 12.76 -11.79 12.07
CA LYS A 68 12.23 -10.51 11.59
C LYS A 68 12.81 -10.18 10.21
N PRO A 69 12.11 -9.38 9.40
CA PRO A 69 12.66 -8.89 8.13
C PRO A 69 13.95 -8.09 8.34
N VAL A 70 14.87 -8.25 7.40
CA VAL A 70 16.13 -7.48 7.32
C VAL A 70 16.25 -6.90 5.93
N ALA A 71 16.72 -5.66 5.82
CA ALA A 71 17.01 -5.04 4.54
C ALA A 71 18.52 -5.09 4.23
N ILE A 72 18.85 -5.35 2.96
CA ILE A 72 20.21 -5.20 2.41
C ILE A 72 20.23 -4.02 1.45
N VAL A 73 21.32 -3.27 1.45
CA VAL A 73 21.44 -2.04 0.66
C VAL A 73 22.77 -2.02 -0.09
N CYS A 74 22.74 -1.80 -1.41
CA CYS A 74 23.93 -1.62 -2.23
C CYS A 74 23.82 -0.47 -3.23
N THR A 75 24.95 -0.14 -3.82
CA THR A 75 25.05 0.80 -4.94
C THR A 75 24.56 0.18 -6.25
N SER A 76 24.53 0.97 -7.32
CA SER A 76 24.11 0.52 -8.65
C SER A 76 25.14 -0.34 -9.35
N GLY A 77 24.74 -0.93 -10.48
CA GLY A 77 25.61 -1.69 -11.35
C GLY A 77 25.84 -3.12 -10.85
N THR A 78 27.06 -3.63 -11.04
CA THR A 78 27.42 -5.03 -10.72
C THR A 78 27.32 -5.38 -9.22
N ALA A 79 27.31 -4.41 -8.33
CA ALA A 79 27.01 -4.60 -6.91
C ALA A 79 25.70 -5.36 -6.71
N THR A 80 24.67 -5.00 -7.46
CA THR A 80 23.36 -5.66 -7.40
C THR A 80 23.42 -7.14 -7.80
N CYS A 81 24.28 -7.49 -8.76
CA CYS A 81 24.46 -8.87 -9.21
C CYS A 81 25.08 -9.77 -8.13
N ASN A 82 25.87 -9.22 -7.21
CA ASN A 82 26.47 -9.99 -6.13
C ASN A 82 25.46 -10.47 -5.09
N TYR A 83 24.27 -9.87 -5.02
CA TYR A 83 23.20 -10.33 -4.12
C TYR A 83 22.45 -11.57 -4.65
N VAL A 84 22.55 -11.92 -5.94
CA VAL A 84 21.72 -12.98 -6.57
C VAL A 84 21.76 -14.28 -5.79
N SER A 85 22.95 -14.74 -5.34
CA SER A 85 23.06 -15.99 -4.58
C SER A 85 22.34 -15.97 -3.24
N ALA A 86 22.44 -14.88 -2.49
CA ALA A 86 21.74 -14.74 -1.21
C ALA A 86 20.22 -14.53 -1.41
N VAL A 87 19.81 -13.83 -2.48
CA VAL A 87 18.40 -13.66 -2.82
C VAL A 87 17.77 -15.00 -3.21
N ALA A 88 18.46 -15.81 -4.01
CA ALA A 88 17.99 -17.16 -4.36
C ALA A 88 17.85 -18.04 -3.11
N GLU A 89 18.81 -18.01 -2.21
CA GLU A 89 18.75 -18.74 -0.94
C GLU A 89 17.56 -18.26 -0.09
N ALA A 90 17.37 -16.94 0.06
CA ALA A 90 16.23 -16.36 0.77
C ALA A 90 14.87 -16.82 0.17
N PHE A 91 14.80 -16.91 -1.16
CA PHE A 91 13.57 -17.35 -1.85
C PHE A 91 13.20 -18.79 -1.53
N TYR A 92 14.17 -19.72 -1.62
CA TYR A 92 13.93 -21.13 -1.37
C TYR A 92 13.82 -21.50 0.12
N GLN A 93 14.42 -20.69 1.00
CA GLN A 93 14.26 -20.83 2.46
C GLN A 93 13.09 -20.02 3.03
N HIS A 94 12.32 -19.33 2.19
CA HIS A 94 11.17 -18.49 2.62
C HIS A 94 11.57 -17.44 3.67
N LEU A 95 12.71 -16.76 3.47
CA LEU A 95 13.20 -15.74 4.37
C LEU A 95 12.75 -14.35 3.92
N PRO A 96 12.23 -13.50 4.83
CA PRO A 96 11.71 -12.17 4.50
C PRO A 96 12.87 -11.16 4.36
N LEU A 97 13.60 -11.24 3.23
CA LEU A 97 14.69 -10.35 2.88
C LEU A 97 14.18 -9.17 2.03
N ILE A 98 14.57 -7.95 2.39
CA ILE A 98 14.26 -6.75 1.60
C ILE A 98 15.53 -6.33 0.87
N ILE A 99 15.51 -6.35 -0.46
CA ILE A 99 16.62 -5.95 -1.30
C ILE A 99 16.39 -4.50 -1.75
N LEU A 100 17.23 -3.58 -1.29
CA LEU A 100 17.21 -2.17 -1.65
C LEU A 100 18.38 -1.88 -2.59
N THR A 101 18.13 -1.65 -3.86
CA THR A 101 19.15 -1.32 -4.85
C THR A 101 19.01 0.13 -5.27
N SER A 102 20.01 0.95 -4.95
CA SER A 102 20.06 2.31 -5.47
C SER A 102 20.46 2.29 -6.95
N ASP A 103 19.76 3.08 -7.76
CA ASP A 103 19.95 3.09 -9.20
C ASP A 103 20.22 4.50 -9.71
N ARG A 104 20.77 4.56 -10.92
CA ARG A 104 20.91 5.80 -11.67
C ARG A 104 19.53 6.24 -12.20
N ASN A 105 19.39 7.53 -12.46
CA ASN A 105 18.22 8.06 -13.17
C ASN A 105 18.09 7.36 -14.54
N HIS A 106 16.92 6.81 -14.81
CA HIS A 106 16.65 6.01 -16.01
C HIS A 106 16.86 6.76 -17.32
N TYR A 107 16.91 8.09 -17.32
CA TYR A 107 17.24 8.88 -18.51
C TYR A 107 18.64 8.61 -19.04
N TYR A 108 19.56 8.17 -18.17
CA TYR A 108 20.94 7.90 -18.51
C TYR A 108 21.24 6.44 -18.85
N LEU A 109 20.30 5.53 -18.64
CA LEU A 109 20.49 4.12 -18.99
C LEU A 109 20.78 3.97 -20.49
N ASN A 110 21.78 3.16 -20.81
CA ASN A 110 22.27 2.94 -22.17
C ASN A 110 22.82 4.20 -22.88
N GLN A 111 23.18 5.24 -22.12
CA GLN A 111 23.79 6.47 -22.65
C GLN A 111 25.29 6.54 -22.36
N GLN A 112 25.99 5.40 -22.32
CA GLN A 112 27.43 5.26 -22.03
C GLN A 112 27.84 5.71 -20.61
N GLU A 113 26.87 5.70 -19.71
CA GLU A 113 27.14 5.97 -18.30
C GLU A 113 27.77 4.75 -17.63
N ASP A 114 28.69 5.03 -16.70
CA ASP A 114 29.33 4.00 -15.88
C ASP A 114 28.38 3.39 -14.85
N GLN A 115 28.73 2.23 -14.34
CA GLN A 115 28.07 1.56 -13.20
C GLN A 115 26.54 1.38 -13.40
N CYS A 116 26.13 1.06 -14.64
CA CYS A 116 24.76 0.79 -15.04
C CYS A 116 24.57 -0.67 -15.45
N VAL A 117 23.52 -1.29 -14.92
CA VAL A 117 22.95 -2.55 -15.38
C VAL A 117 21.42 -2.42 -15.36
N PRO A 118 20.66 -3.22 -16.10
CA PRO A 118 19.20 -3.24 -15.99
C PRO A 118 18.79 -3.81 -14.62
N GLN A 119 18.60 -2.94 -13.60
CA GLN A 119 18.30 -3.36 -12.23
C GLN A 119 16.81 -3.67 -12.03
N LYS A 120 15.95 -3.00 -12.78
CA LYS A 120 14.52 -3.28 -12.75
C LYS A 120 14.26 -4.75 -13.09
N ASN A 121 13.58 -5.45 -12.19
CA ASN A 121 13.27 -6.88 -12.32
C ASN A 121 14.49 -7.82 -12.37
N LEU A 122 15.66 -7.38 -11.91
CA LEU A 122 16.89 -8.20 -11.90
C LEU A 122 16.69 -9.54 -11.18
N TYR A 123 15.84 -9.58 -10.16
CA TYR A 123 15.57 -10.77 -9.34
C TYR A 123 14.17 -11.35 -9.56
N SER A 124 13.48 -11.01 -10.68
CA SER A 124 12.04 -11.30 -10.88
C SER A 124 11.64 -12.75 -10.61
N ASP A 125 12.52 -13.72 -10.92
CA ASP A 125 12.22 -15.15 -10.78
C ASP A 125 12.49 -15.70 -9.37
N ILE A 126 13.15 -14.92 -8.52
CA ILE A 126 13.58 -15.30 -7.17
C ILE A 126 13.20 -14.27 -6.10
N VAL A 127 12.18 -13.47 -6.35
CA VAL A 127 11.54 -12.58 -5.35
C VAL A 127 10.02 -12.68 -5.45
N ARG A 128 9.33 -12.41 -4.36
CA ARG A 128 7.86 -12.36 -4.33
C ARG A 128 7.31 -11.16 -5.08
N LYS A 129 7.99 -10.03 -4.99
CA LYS A 129 7.64 -8.78 -5.68
C LYS A 129 8.89 -7.97 -5.97
N SER A 130 8.95 -7.40 -7.16
CA SER A 130 9.94 -6.39 -7.54
C SER A 130 9.24 -5.10 -7.92
N VAL A 131 9.70 -3.97 -7.38
CA VAL A 131 9.20 -2.64 -7.70
C VAL A 131 10.34 -1.68 -8.02
N ASP A 132 10.03 -0.66 -8.81
CA ASP A 132 10.99 0.33 -9.29
C ASP A 132 10.46 1.75 -9.01
N LEU A 133 11.08 2.44 -8.06
CA LEU A 133 10.65 3.75 -7.58
C LEU A 133 11.29 4.87 -8.41
N PRO A 134 10.47 5.71 -9.06
CA PRO A 134 10.99 6.88 -9.75
C PRO A 134 11.48 7.96 -8.79
N ILE A 135 12.15 8.96 -9.35
CA ILE A 135 12.42 10.23 -8.68
C ILE A 135 11.09 10.95 -8.44
N VAL A 136 10.85 11.38 -7.19
CA VAL A 136 9.59 12.03 -6.77
C VAL A 136 9.64 13.53 -7.06
N ARG A 137 8.84 13.99 -8.01
CA ARG A 137 8.74 15.40 -8.42
C ARG A 137 7.53 16.09 -7.81
N ASP A 138 6.42 15.38 -7.72
CA ASP A 138 5.14 15.91 -7.26
C ASP A 138 4.37 14.96 -6.33
N GLY A 139 3.13 15.30 -6.01
CA GLY A 139 2.27 14.48 -5.14
C GLY A 139 1.80 13.18 -5.78
N MET A 140 1.77 13.10 -7.12
CA MET A 140 1.44 11.86 -7.84
C MET A 140 2.57 10.85 -7.73
N ASP A 141 3.80 11.31 -7.94
CA ASP A 141 5.00 10.47 -7.78
C ASP A 141 5.14 10.00 -6.33
N PHE A 142 4.82 10.89 -5.35
CA PHE A 142 4.84 10.55 -3.93
C PHE A 142 3.86 9.41 -3.61
N TRP A 143 2.60 9.56 -4.00
CA TRP A 143 1.59 8.51 -3.82
C TRP A 143 2.00 7.23 -4.53
N TYR A 144 2.51 7.33 -5.76
CA TYR A 144 2.94 6.18 -6.55
C TYR A 144 4.07 5.41 -5.86
N CYS A 145 5.11 6.11 -5.38
CA CYS A 145 6.19 5.49 -4.61
C CYS A 145 5.69 4.85 -3.31
N ASN A 146 4.84 5.56 -2.54
CA ASN A 146 4.24 5.00 -1.32
C ASN A 146 3.46 3.71 -1.62
N ARG A 147 2.68 3.68 -2.70
CA ARG A 147 1.93 2.50 -3.14
C ARG A 147 2.87 1.35 -3.51
N LEU A 148 3.90 1.61 -4.33
CA LEU A 148 4.86 0.58 -4.75
C LEU A 148 5.60 -0.05 -3.56
N VAL A 149 6.02 0.75 -2.59
CA VAL A 149 6.68 0.22 -1.38
C VAL A 149 5.72 -0.66 -0.58
N ASN A 150 4.43 -0.27 -0.45
CA ASN A 150 3.42 -1.15 0.15
C ASN A 150 3.26 -2.46 -0.64
N GLU A 151 3.17 -2.39 -1.98
CA GLU A 151 3.06 -3.58 -2.83
C GLU A 151 4.21 -4.56 -2.60
N ALA A 152 5.43 -4.05 -2.40
CA ALA A 152 6.58 -4.90 -2.10
C ALA A 152 6.52 -5.46 -0.67
N LEU A 153 6.36 -4.59 0.34
CA LEU A 153 6.45 -5.00 1.74
C LEU A 153 5.30 -5.91 2.17
N LEU A 154 4.12 -5.81 1.55
CA LEU A 154 2.99 -6.70 1.79
C LEU A 154 3.25 -8.15 1.31
N GLU A 155 4.19 -8.35 0.39
CA GLU A 155 4.53 -9.68 -0.13
C GLU A 155 5.65 -10.39 0.65
N LEU A 156 6.22 -9.74 1.70
CA LEU A 156 7.23 -10.37 2.56
C LEU A 156 6.73 -11.60 3.30
N ASP A 157 5.45 -11.61 3.65
CA ASP A 157 4.80 -12.66 4.45
C ASP A 157 3.42 -13.08 3.90
N HIS A 158 3.10 -12.67 2.68
CA HIS A 158 1.85 -13.01 2.04
C HIS A 158 1.82 -14.50 1.65
N ARG A 159 0.94 -15.30 2.30
CA ARG A 159 0.80 -16.77 2.17
C ARG A 159 2.07 -17.52 2.58
N GLU A 160 3.19 -17.17 1.99
CA GLU A 160 4.53 -17.68 2.32
C GLU A 160 5.50 -16.51 2.43
N LYS A 161 6.42 -16.57 3.38
CA LYS A 161 7.49 -15.58 3.48
C LYS A 161 8.43 -15.66 2.28
N GLY A 162 9.09 -14.56 1.98
CA GLY A 162 10.07 -14.54 0.90
C GLY A 162 10.68 -13.17 0.66
N PRO A 163 11.71 -13.08 -0.17
CA PRO A 163 12.38 -11.84 -0.47
C PRO A 163 11.56 -10.93 -1.37
N VAL A 164 11.76 -9.61 -1.23
CA VAL A 164 11.18 -8.57 -2.09
C VAL A 164 12.25 -7.58 -2.52
N HIS A 165 12.12 -7.03 -3.72
CA HIS A 165 13.06 -6.10 -4.31
C HIS A 165 12.45 -4.72 -4.49
N ILE A 166 13.15 -3.70 -4.03
CA ILE A 166 12.82 -2.28 -4.21
C ILE A 166 14.03 -1.62 -4.86
N ASN A 167 13.94 -1.41 -6.18
CA ASN A 167 14.88 -0.57 -6.90
C ASN A 167 14.46 0.89 -6.74
N PHE A 168 15.39 1.81 -6.55
CA PHE A 168 15.07 3.22 -6.41
C PHE A 168 16.09 4.12 -7.08
N GLN A 169 15.59 5.04 -7.90
CA GLN A 169 16.42 5.99 -8.63
C GLN A 169 16.92 7.11 -7.71
N ILE A 170 18.17 7.46 -7.85
CA ILE A 170 18.76 8.65 -7.24
C ILE A 170 18.92 9.71 -8.31
N ASP A 171 18.49 10.94 -8.01
CA ASP A 171 18.78 12.08 -8.86
C ASP A 171 20.24 12.48 -8.66
N ASP A 172 21.06 12.05 -9.59
CA ASP A 172 22.48 12.35 -9.67
C ASP A 172 22.80 13.40 -10.76
N SER A 173 21.80 14.25 -11.08
CA SER A 173 22.00 15.37 -12.00
C SER A 173 23.05 16.33 -11.49
N TYR A 174 23.87 16.83 -12.41
CA TYR A 174 25.06 17.65 -12.10
C TYR A 174 24.70 18.95 -11.35
N PRO A 175 25.42 19.33 -10.28
CA PRO A 175 26.57 18.65 -9.67
C PRO A 175 26.14 17.55 -8.68
N VAL A 176 26.39 16.29 -9.06
CA VAL A 176 26.06 15.07 -8.32
C VAL A 176 26.40 15.14 -6.83
N GLU A 177 27.61 15.63 -6.53
CA GLU A 177 28.12 15.69 -5.17
C GLU A 177 27.24 16.51 -4.22
N LYS A 178 26.63 17.58 -4.72
CA LYS A 178 25.78 18.46 -3.91
C LYS A 178 24.43 17.82 -3.58
N ALA A 179 23.85 17.03 -4.48
CA ALA A 179 22.57 16.38 -4.26
C ALA A 179 22.67 15.17 -3.32
N LEU A 180 23.70 14.34 -3.50
CA LEU A 180 23.89 13.11 -2.69
C LEU A 180 24.19 13.41 -1.21
N TYR A 181 24.89 14.49 -0.92
CA TYR A 181 25.28 14.87 0.44
C TYR A 181 24.39 15.95 1.07
N LYS A 182 23.18 16.13 0.57
CA LYS A 182 22.26 17.13 1.08
C LYS A 182 21.26 16.54 2.08
N PHE A 183 21.48 16.83 3.36
CA PHE A 183 20.69 16.34 4.49
C PHE A 183 20.10 17.54 5.25
N GLU A 184 18.93 17.99 4.84
CA GLU A 184 18.29 19.21 5.33
C GLU A 184 16.89 18.96 5.90
N VAL A 185 16.36 17.73 5.74
CA VAL A 185 14.99 17.42 6.11
C VAL A 185 14.93 16.98 7.58
N PRO A 186 14.19 17.70 8.46
CA PRO A 186 14.20 17.42 9.89
C PRO A 186 13.38 16.18 10.27
N ALA A 187 12.38 15.81 9.48
CA ALA A 187 11.50 14.68 9.76
C ALA A 187 11.10 13.94 8.50
N LEU A 188 10.92 12.62 8.59
CA LEU A 188 10.39 11.83 7.50
C LEU A 188 8.93 12.22 7.19
N PRO A 189 8.48 12.09 5.94
CA PRO A 189 7.13 12.41 5.55
C PRO A 189 6.13 11.43 6.19
N SER A 190 4.89 11.86 6.33
CA SER A 190 3.79 10.96 6.65
C SER A 190 3.53 10.04 5.45
N VAL A 191 3.51 8.74 5.70
CA VAL A 191 3.23 7.70 4.71
C VAL A 191 1.99 6.92 5.11
N THR A 192 1.31 6.34 4.13
CA THR A 192 0.16 5.47 4.37
C THR A 192 0.61 4.03 4.28
N LYS A 193 0.64 3.34 5.41
CA LYS A 193 0.79 1.90 5.47
C LYS A 193 -0.53 1.23 5.10
N ILE A 194 -0.48 0.22 4.25
CA ILE A 194 -1.63 -0.63 3.93
C ILE A 194 -1.54 -1.90 4.77
N ASP A 195 -2.61 -2.22 5.50
CA ASP A 195 -2.71 -3.46 6.26
C ASP A 195 -3.48 -4.52 5.46
N ARG A 196 -3.04 -5.78 5.53
CA ARG A 196 -3.72 -6.93 4.93
C ARG A 196 -4.51 -7.69 5.99
N VAL A 197 -5.75 -8.02 5.67
CA VAL A 197 -6.63 -8.89 6.46
C VAL A 197 -6.92 -10.16 5.66
N MET A 198 -6.66 -11.31 6.24
CA MET A 198 -6.82 -12.64 5.64
C MET A 198 -8.04 -13.36 6.21
N PRO A 199 -8.68 -14.30 5.47
CA PRO A 199 -9.74 -15.15 6.02
C PRO A 199 -9.30 -15.94 7.25
N THR A 200 -8.02 -16.32 7.29
CA THR A 200 -7.40 -17.09 8.38
C THR A 200 -7.07 -16.26 9.62
N ASP A 201 -7.23 -14.94 9.56
CA ASP A 201 -6.99 -14.07 10.72
C ASP A 201 -7.95 -14.37 11.87
N SER A 202 -7.49 -14.10 13.09
CA SER A 202 -8.24 -14.36 14.31
C SER A 202 -9.54 -13.57 14.42
N ASN A 203 -10.46 -14.05 15.25
CA ASN A 203 -11.71 -13.33 15.53
C ASN A 203 -11.46 -11.95 16.12
N GLU A 204 -10.41 -11.78 16.93
CA GLU A 204 -10.03 -10.49 17.52
C GLU A 204 -9.69 -9.48 16.42
N LYS A 205 -8.99 -9.90 15.35
CA LYS A 205 -8.67 -9.02 14.22
C LYS A 205 -9.92 -8.62 13.43
N TRP A 206 -10.87 -9.55 13.22
CA TRP A 206 -12.16 -9.24 12.60
C TRP A 206 -13.03 -8.34 13.48
N ASN A 207 -13.02 -8.53 14.80
CA ASN A 207 -13.70 -7.65 15.76
C ASN A 207 -13.09 -6.25 15.72
N ALA A 208 -11.76 -6.13 15.71
CA ALA A 208 -11.08 -4.84 15.59
C ALA A 208 -11.44 -4.14 14.27
N LEU A 209 -11.56 -4.89 13.16
CA LEU A 209 -12.02 -4.34 11.88
C LEU A 209 -13.46 -3.81 11.98
N ALA A 210 -14.36 -4.54 12.64
CA ALA A 210 -15.73 -4.09 12.89
C ALA A 210 -15.80 -2.87 13.83
N ASP A 211 -14.93 -2.81 14.83
CA ASP A 211 -14.84 -1.65 15.72
C ASP A 211 -14.41 -0.36 15.00
N GLU A 212 -13.54 -0.47 13.99
CA GLU A 212 -13.16 0.68 13.16
C GLU A 212 -14.34 1.27 12.37
N LEU A 213 -15.40 0.51 12.13
CA LEU A 213 -16.62 0.97 11.45
C LEU A 213 -17.57 1.74 12.36
N LYS A 214 -17.41 1.65 13.68
CA LYS A 214 -18.28 2.34 14.65
C LYS A 214 -18.19 3.87 14.50
N GLY A 215 -19.33 4.53 14.50
CA GLY A 215 -19.43 5.97 14.37
C GLY A 215 -19.00 6.52 12.99
N LYS A 216 -18.84 5.66 11.99
CA LYS A 216 -18.41 6.02 10.65
C LYS A 216 -19.52 6.01 9.63
N ARG A 217 -19.46 6.92 8.65
CA ARG A 217 -20.25 6.90 7.43
C ARG A 217 -19.60 5.95 6.44
N ILE A 218 -20.26 4.86 6.11
CA ILE A 218 -19.68 3.77 5.30
C ILE A 218 -20.33 3.75 3.94
N LEU A 219 -19.51 3.90 2.89
CA LEU A 219 -19.93 3.77 1.50
C LEU A 219 -19.36 2.48 0.89
N ILE A 220 -20.21 1.60 0.42
CA ILE A 220 -19.81 0.46 -0.40
C ILE A 220 -19.88 0.86 -1.87
N LEU A 221 -18.75 0.80 -2.57
CA LEU A 221 -18.68 0.92 -4.01
C LEU A 221 -18.63 -0.48 -4.62
N TRP A 222 -19.79 -0.96 -5.04
CA TRP A 222 -19.98 -2.29 -5.60
C TRP A 222 -19.74 -2.26 -7.11
N GLY A 223 -18.74 -2.99 -7.57
CA GLY A 223 -18.39 -3.06 -8.99
C GLY A 223 -19.16 -4.11 -9.76
N GLN A 224 -18.71 -4.36 -10.99
CA GLN A 224 -19.29 -5.39 -11.86
C GLN A 224 -19.26 -6.76 -11.21
N HIS A 225 -20.39 -7.44 -11.18
CA HIS A 225 -20.53 -8.77 -10.60
C HIS A 225 -21.68 -9.55 -11.29
N LEU A 226 -21.61 -10.87 -11.23
CA LEU A 226 -22.76 -11.72 -11.54
C LEU A 226 -23.86 -11.51 -10.49
N PRO A 227 -25.12 -11.82 -10.79
CA PRO A 227 -26.19 -11.78 -9.79
C PRO A 227 -25.78 -12.57 -8.54
N LEU A 228 -26.00 -11.96 -7.37
CA LEU A 228 -25.75 -12.64 -6.10
C LEU A 228 -26.80 -13.75 -5.87
N SER A 229 -26.41 -14.79 -5.12
CA SER A 229 -27.35 -15.72 -4.54
C SER A 229 -28.28 -14.99 -3.55
N GLU A 230 -29.44 -15.56 -3.27
CA GLU A 230 -30.37 -15.00 -2.25
C GLU A 230 -29.67 -14.89 -0.88
N TYR A 231 -28.88 -15.89 -0.52
CA TYR A 231 -28.09 -15.88 0.72
C TYR A 231 -27.06 -14.73 0.74
N ALA A 232 -26.30 -14.54 -0.32
CA ALA A 232 -25.29 -13.47 -0.39
C ALA A 232 -25.94 -12.09 -0.40
N SER A 233 -27.11 -11.93 -1.05
CA SER A 233 -27.89 -10.70 -1.03
C SER A 233 -28.42 -10.38 0.37
N ALA A 234 -28.93 -11.40 1.09
CA ALA A 234 -29.38 -11.26 2.46
C ALA A 234 -28.23 -10.86 3.42
N LEU A 235 -27.06 -11.45 3.25
CA LEU A 235 -25.86 -11.06 4.03
C LEU A 235 -25.44 -9.61 3.75
N ALA A 236 -25.43 -9.19 2.50
CA ALA A 236 -25.11 -7.81 2.12
C ALA A 236 -26.12 -6.82 2.73
N GLN A 237 -27.41 -7.16 2.69
CA GLN A 237 -28.47 -6.38 3.33
C GLN A 237 -28.28 -6.29 4.85
N THR A 238 -28.08 -7.44 5.51
CA THR A 238 -27.85 -7.50 6.98
C THR A 238 -26.64 -6.68 7.38
N PHE A 239 -25.53 -6.75 6.61
CA PHE A 239 -24.36 -5.91 6.86
C PHE A 239 -24.71 -4.42 6.76
N CYS A 240 -25.40 -4.02 5.68
CA CYS A 240 -25.77 -2.63 5.49
C CYS A 240 -26.70 -2.10 6.59
N GLU A 241 -27.60 -2.91 7.10
CA GLU A 241 -28.46 -2.57 8.24
C GLU A 241 -27.67 -2.44 9.54
N GLN A 242 -26.85 -3.45 9.84
CA GLN A 242 -26.07 -3.51 11.08
C GLN A 242 -25.05 -2.38 11.19
N PHE A 243 -24.42 -2.02 10.06
CA PHE A 243 -23.41 -0.98 10.01
C PHE A 243 -23.94 0.37 9.45
N GLY A 244 -25.24 0.48 9.16
CA GLY A 244 -25.82 1.69 8.58
C GLY A 244 -25.15 2.11 7.28
N ALA A 245 -24.63 1.16 6.52
CA ALA A 245 -23.87 1.42 5.31
C ALA A 245 -24.79 1.74 4.13
N LEU A 246 -24.30 2.58 3.23
CA LEU A 246 -24.90 2.85 1.92
C LEU A 246 -24.11 2.09 0.85
N ALA A 247 -24.80 1.34 -0.01
CA ALA A 247 -24.19 0.76 -1.20
C ALA A 247 -24.55 1.56 -2.45
N THR A 248 -23.59 1.68 -3.38
CA THR A 248 -23.83 2.24 -4.71
C THR A 248 -23.17 1.40 -5.78
N SER A 249 -23.82 1.28 -6.92
CA SER A 249 -23.34 0.55 -8.09
C SER A 249 -23.98 1.12 -9.35
N ASP A 250 -23.45 0.72 -10.51
CA ASP A 250 -24.15 0.88 -11.77
C ASP A 250 -24.98 -0.39 -12.12
N VAL A 251 -25.59 -0.38 -13.31
CA VAL A 251 -26.49 -1.48 -13.74
C VAL A 251 -25.78 -2.83 -13.89
N ILE A 252 -24.48 -2.86 -14.13
CA ILE A 252 -23.72 -4.10 -14.32
C ILE A 252 -23.25 -4.73 -13.00
N GLY A 253 -23.50 -4.07 -11.87
CA GLY A 253 -23.15 -4.58 -10.54
C GLY A 253 -24.10 -5.65 -10.03
N ASN A 254 -25.33 -5.73 -10.54
CA ASN A 254 -26.35 -6.71 -10.16
C ASN A 254 -26.58 -6.82 -8.63
N LEU A 255 -26.45 -5.69 -7.91
CA LEU A 255 -26.69 -5.62 -6.48
C LEU A 255 -28.13 -5.16 -6.22
N HIS A 256 -28.92 -6.00 -5.57
CA HIS A 256 -30.35 -5.75 -5.25
C HIS A 256 -30.54 -5.84 -3.73
N ILE A 257 -30.38 -4.71 -3.05
CA ILE A 257 -30.60 -4.54 -1.61
C ILE A 257 -31.32 -3.22 -1.34
N GLU A 258 -31.92 -3.05 -0.15
CA GLU A 258 -32.66 -1.84 0.19
C GLU A 258 -31.74 -0.63 0.46
N ASN A 259 -30.61 -0.85 1.13
CA ASN A 259 -29.61 0.19 1.44
C ASN A 259 -28.78 0.60 0.22
N PHE A 260 -29.44 0.89 -0.89
CA PHE A 260 -28.82 1.11 -2.19
C PHE A 260 -29.26 2.41 -2.85
N VAL A 261 -28.29 3.09 -3.46
CA VAL A 261 -28.50 4.25 -4.34
C VAL A 261 -27.74 4.04 -5.64
N ARG A 262 -28.39 4.24 -6.78
CA ARG A 262 -27.72 4.11 -8.09
C ARG A 262 -26.59 5.12 -8.22
N SER A 263 -25.47 4.70 -8.80
CA SER A 263 -24.26 5.53 -8.95
C SER A 263 -24.50 6.86 -9.67
N ASN A 264 -25.41 6.89 -10.64
CA ASN A 264 -25.79 8.12 -11.34
C ASN A 264 -26.40 9.15 -10.37
N TRP A 265 -27.28 8.72 -9.48
CA TRP A 265 -27.92 9.60 -8.50
C TRP A 265 -26.93 10.08 -7.46
N TYR A 266 -26.03 9.19 -7.01
CA TYR A 266 -24.94 9.55 -6.13
C TYR A 266 -24.02 10.62 -6.74
N GLY A 267 -23.77 10.55 -8.05
CA GLY A 267 -22.97 11.51 -8.80
C GLY A 267 -23.67 12.84 -9.10
N MET A 268 -25.03 12.91 -9.07
CA MET A 268 -25.79 14.10 -9.42
C MET A 268 -26.04 15.06 -8.25
N VAL A 269 -25.83 14.65 -7.02
CA VAL A 269 -26.02 15.50 -5.84
C VAL A 269 -25.12 16.73 -5.93
N ASP A 270 -25.68 17.90 -5.60
CA ASP A 270 -24.93 19.17 -5.54
C ASP A 270 -23.64 19.04 -4.72
N ARG A 271 -22.60 19.74 -5.13
CA ARG A 271 -21.27 19.61 -4.52
C ARG A 271 -21.27 19.94 -3.04
N THR A 272 -21.96 21.00 -2.64
CA THR A 272 -22.01 21.44 -1.24
C THR A 272 -22.72 20.41 -0.36
N LYS A 273 -23.85 19.87 -0.85
CA LYS A 273 -24.58 18.79 -0.18
C LYS A 273 -23.73 17.53 -0.12
N PHE A 274 -23.03 17.16 -1.20
CA PHE A 274 -22.13 16.01 -1.23
C PHE A 274 -21.03 16.13 -0.17
N GLU A 275 -20.40 17.29 -0.04
CA GLU A 275 -19.36 17.54 0.96
C GLU A 275 -19.89 17.38 2.41
N SER A 276 -21.15 17.75 2.66
CA SER A 276 -21.79 17.59 3.99
C SER A 276 -22.07 16.14 4.38
N VAL A 277 -22.24 15.26 3.40
CA VAL A 277 -22.49 13.82 3.58
C VAL A 277 -21.32 12.95 3.09
N MET A 278 -20.11 13.48 3.08
CA MET A 278 -18.91 12.73 2.69
C MET A 278 -18.76 11.49 3.56
N PRO A 279 -18.46 10.30 2.98
CA PRO A 279 -18.18 9.11 3.78
C PRO A 279 -16.87 9.24 4.54
N ASP A 280 -16.77 8.55 5.66
CA ASP A 280 -15.52 8.38 6.43
C ASP A 280 -14.70 7.19 5.89
N ILE A 281 -15.40 6.14 5.45
CA ILE A 281 -14.80 4.91 4.91
C ILE A 281 -15.47 4.54 3.61
N ILE A 282 -14.66 4.27 2.58
CA ILE A 282 -15.12 3.70 1.32
C ILE A 282 -14.63 2.26 1.25
N ILE A 283 -15.55 1.31 0.98
CA ILE A 283 -15.24 -0.10 0.78
C ILE A 283 -15.49 -0.42 -0.69
N THR A 284 -14.44 -0.71 -1.45
CA THR A 284 -14.58 -1.14 -2.85
C THR A 284 -14.58 -2.66 -2.95
N MET A 285 -15.46 -3.19 -3.79
CA MET A 285 -15.61 -4.63 -4.05
C MET A 285 -15.74 -4.86 -5.54
N ASN A 286 -15.18 -5.97 -6.02
CA ASN A 286 -15.22 -6.39 -7.42
C ASN A 286 -14.52 -5.40 -8.38
N ALA A 287 -14.71 -5.56 -9.69
CA ALA A 287 -14.15 -4.65 -10.70
C ALA A 287 -14.92 -3.34 -10.73
N ASN A 288 -14.35 -2.27 -10.18
CA ASN A 288 -14.99 -0.97 -10.09
C ASN A 288 -14.65 -0.06 -11.26
N ARG A 289 -15.69 0.39 -12.00
CA ARG A 289 -15.60 1.49 -12.96
C ARG A 289 -16.10 2.79 -12.32
N LEU A 290 -15.30 3.35 -11.45
CA LEU A 290 -15.66 4.54 -10.66
C LEU A 290 -15.61 5.86 -11.43
N LEU A 291 -15.66 5.86 -12.77
CA LEU A 291 -15.36 7.02 -13.61
C LEU A 291 -16.16 8.27 -13.23
N ASN A 292 -17.44 8.13 -12.88
CA ASN A 292 -18.30 9.26 -12.57
C ASN A 292 -18.23 9.72 -11.11
N ILE A 293 -17.81 8.85 -10.20
CA ILE A 293 -17.78 9.12 -8.75
C ILE A 293 -16.38 9.48 -8.28
N LYS A 294 -15.35 8.93 -8.89
CA LYS A 294 -13.95 9.13 -8.48
C LYS A 294 -13.58 10.60 -8.31
N ALA A 295 -13.98 11.45 -9.26
CA ALA A 295 -13.66 12.87 -9.23
C ALA A 295 -14.25 13.58 -7.98
N ARG A 296 -15.35 13.07 -7.41
CA ARG A 296 -15.98 13.61 -6.20
C ARG A 296 -15.08 13.47 -4.96
N PHE A 297 -14.20 12.47 -4.94
CA PHE A 297 -13.30 12.20 -3.83
C PHE A 297 -11.91 12.82 -3.97
N ASN A 298 -11.63 13.54 -5.07
CA ASN A 298 -10.30 14.17 -5.29
C ASN A 298 -9.94 15.16 -4.18
N ASN A 299 -10.93 15.89 -3.65
CA ASN A 299 -10.76 16.87 -2.58
C ASN A 299 -11.24 16.34 -1.22
N ALA A 300 -11.41 15.03 -1.07
CA ALA A 300 -11.82 14.44 0.20
C ALA A 300 -10.78 14.70 1.29
N PRO A 301 -11.21 14.85 2.56
CA PRO A 301 -10.30 15.06 3.67
C PRO A 301 -9.32 13.89 3.82
N GLN A 302 -8.17 14.13 4.43
CA GLN A 302 -7.15 13.11 4.67
C GLN A 302 -7.65 11.99 5.61
N THR A 303 -8.70 12.25 6.37
CA THR A 303 -9.36 11.28 7.26
C THR A 303 -10.21 10.25 6.54
N LEU A 304 -10.57 10.48 5.26
CA LEU A 304 -11.24 9.47 4.44
C LEU A 304 -10.29 8.31 4.19
N THR A 305 -10.73 7.09 4.50
CA THR A 305 -9.98 5.87 4.25
C THR A 305 -10.67 4.98 3.22
N HIS A 306 -9.87 4.18 2.53
CA HIS A 306 -10.33 3.24 1.51
C HIS A 306 -9.90 1.82 1.89
N TRP A 307 -10.87 0.92 1.93
CA TRP A 307 -10.70 -0.52 2.09
C TRP A 307 -11.03 -1.22 0.78
N HIS A 308 -10.21 -2.17 0.38
CA HIS A 308 -10.46 -2.97 -0.83
C HIS A 308 -10.69 -4.43 -0.46
N VAL A 309 -11.87 -4.95 -0.79
CA VAL A 309 -12.22 -6.36 -0.59
C VAL A 309 -12.05 -7.08 -1.92
N SER A 310 -11.11 -8.01 -1.99
CA SER A 310 -10.81 -8.76 -3.21
C SER A 310 -10.14 -10.10 -2.90
N PRO A 311 -10.58 -11.21 -3.54
CA PRO A 311 -9.98 -12.53 -3.30
C PRO A 311 -8.52 -12.65 -3.72
N ASN A 312 -8.03 -11.78 -4.61
CA ASN A 312 -6.63 -11.82 -5.06
C ASN A 312 -5.66 -11.09 -4.12
N GLY A 313 -6.18 -10.25 -3.19
CA GLY A 313 -5.36 -9.53 -2.22
C GLY A 313 -4.41 -8.48 -2.79
N GLU A 314 -4.64 -8.02 -4.03
CA GLU A 314 -3.80 -7.01 -4.68
C GLU A 314 -4.09 -5.59 -4.18
N VAL A 315 -3.06 -4.75 -4.20
CA VAL A 315 -3.21 -3.31 -3.98
C VAL A 315 -3.99 -2.69 -5.15
N SER A 316 -5.15 -2.10 -4.85
CA SER A 316 -5.96 -1.38 -5.82
C SER A 316 -6.44 -0.06 -5.21
N ASP A 317 -5.70 1.01 -5.43
CA ASP A 317 -5.95 2.32 -4.82
C ASP A 317 -6.32 3.42 -5.82
N PRO A 318 -7.48 3.32 -6.48
CA PRO A 318 -7.92 4.32 -7.43
C PRO A 318 -8.26 5.67 -6.77
N LEU A 319 -8.50 5.66 -5.46
CA LEU A 319 -8.89 6.85 -4.68
C LEU A 319 -7.70 7.51 -3.97
N LYS A 320 -6.51 6.92 -4.03
CA LYS A 320 -5.29 7.37 -3.33
C LYS A 320 -5.46 7.48 -1.80
N ARG A 321 -6.25 6.56 -1.23
CA ARG A 321 -6.65 6.55 0.19
C ARG A 321 -6.64 5.15 0.80
N GLN A 322 -6.10 4.15 0.11
CA GLN A 322 -6.15 2.77 0.56
C GLN A 322 -5.34 2.57 1.84
N THR A 323 -6.02 2.03 2.84
CA THR A 323 -5.42 1.69 4.13
C THR A 323 -5.53 0.20 4.44
N LYS A 324 -6.46 -0.52 3.78
CA LYS A 324 -6.64 -1.96 4.00
C LYS A 324 -6.91 -2.72 2.70
N ILE A 325 -6.38 -3.94 2.69
CA ILE A 325 -6.75 -4.99 1.74
C ILE A 325 -7.39 -6.11 2.56
N ILE A 326 -8.60 -6.49 2.22
CA ILE A 326 -9.28 -7.63 2.82
C ILE A 326 -9.33 -8.75 1.77
N GLU A 327 -8.46 -9.75 1.95
CA GLU A 327 -8.27 -10.83 0.97
C GLU A 327 -9.32 -11.91 1.14
N CYS A 328 -10.54 -11.62 0.73
CA CYS A 328 -11.64 -12.59 0.73
C CYS A 328 -12.70 -12.22 -0.30
N THR A 329 -13.67 -13.10 -0.50
CA THR A 329 -14.87 -12.78 -1.28
C THR A 329 -15.74 -11.77 -0.54
N PRO A 330 -16.54 -10.94 -1.25
CA PRO A 330 -17.50 -10.03 -0.62
C PRO A 330 -18.48 -10.75 0.33
N GLU A 331 -18.95 -11.94 -0.05
CA GLU A 331 -19.84 -12.76 0.77
C GLU A 331 -19.17 -13.13 2.12
N TYR A 332 -17.92 -13.58 2.08
CA TYR A 332 -17.17 -13.91 3.29
C TYR A 332 -16.95 -12.68 4.17
N PHE A 333 -16.63 -11.54 3.58
CA PHE A 333 -16.46 -10.26 4.28
C PHE A 333 -17.75 -9.88 5.05
N PHE A 334 -18.89 -9.88 4.37
CA PHE A 334 -20.17 -9.57 5.01
C PHE A 334 -20.48 -10.54 6.13
N LYS A 335 -20.32 -11.84 5.89
CA LYS A 335 -20.55 -12.88 6.90
C LYS A 335 -19.73 -12.64 8.16
N ARG A 336 -18.42 -12.45 8.00
CA ARG A 336 -17.50 -12.29 9.14
C ARG A 336 -17.81 -11.05 9.96
N LEU A 337 -18.16 -9.93 9.32
CA LEU A 337 -18.49 -8.70 10.04
C LEU A 337 -19.86 -8.78 10.72
N VAL A 338 -20.86 -9.38 10.07
CA VAL A 338 -22.17 -9.63 10.68
C VAL A 338 -22.05 -10.52 11.93
N GLU A 339 -21.26 -11.58 11.85
CA GLU A 339 -21.02 -12.52 12.97
C GLU A 339 -20.36 -11.86 14.20
N THR A 340 -19.72 -10.70 14.06
CA THR A 340 -19.15 -9.98 15.22
C THR A 340 -20.22 -9.48 16.19
N GLY A 341 -21.47 -9.31 15.75
CA GLY A 341 -22.55 -8.72 16.52
C GLY A 341 -22.33 -7.22 16.87
N ILE A 342 -21.32 -6.59 16.29
CA ILE A 342 -21.00 -5.18 16.49
C ILE A 342 -21.90 -4.34 15.57
N HIS A 343 -22.53 -3.31 16.13
CA HIS A 343 -23.42 -2.40 15.41
C HIS A 343 -22.79 -1.00 15.31
N ASN A 344 -23.05 -0.33 14.18
CA ASN A 344 -22.70 1.07 14.00
C ASN A 344 -23.77 1.98 14.64
N THR A 345 -23.34 3.12 15.15
CA THR A 345 -24.25 4.15 15.70
C THR A 345 -24.74 5.14 14.64
N LYS A 346 -24.07 5.23 13.50
CA LYS A 346 -24.47 6.06 12.36
C LYS A 346 -25.26 5.25 11.32
N ASN A 347 -26.21 5.90 10.67
CA ASN A 347 -26.95 5.33 9.54
C ASN A 347 -26.77 6.22 8.32
N TYR A 348 -25.72 5.94 7.55
CA TYR A 348 -25.35 6.72 6.38
C TYR A 348 -26.37 6.61 5.24
N TYR A 349 -27.00 5.45 5.10
CA TYR A 349 -28.10 5.27 4.13
C TYR A 349 -29.26 6.21 4.42
N LYS A 350 -29.66 6.36 5.68
CA LYS A 350 -30.74 7.28 6.06
C LYS A 350 -30.37 8.75 5.77
N GLU A 351 -29.15 9.15 6.13
CA GLU A 351 -28.65 10.51 5.83
C GLU A 351 -28.72 10.82 4.33
N TRP A 352 -28.38 9.85 3.48
CA TRP A 352 -28.47 10.00 2.03
C TRP A 352 -29.91 10.02 1.51
N LYS A 353 -30.78 9.18 2.05
CA LYS A 353 -32.19 9.15 1.69
C LYS A 353 -32.85 10.50 1.98
N ASP A 354 -32.57 11.07 3.14
CA ASP A 354 -33.07 12.41 3.50
C ASP A 354 -32.48 13.48 2.56
N CYS A 355 -31.25 13.40 2.18
CA CYS A 355 -30.60 14.31 1.23
C CYS A 355 -31.26 14.27 -0.17
N LEU A 356 -31.64 13.08 -0.66
CA LEU A 356 -32.24 12.90 -1.98
C LEU A 356 -33.73 13.41 -2.01
N LEU A 357 -34.47 13.27 -0.92
CA LEU A 357 -35.85 13.75 -0.82
C LEU A 357 -35.96 15.28 -0.98
N TYR A 358 -34.95 16.04 -0.58
CA TYR A 358 -34.89 17.50 -0.71
C TYR A 358 -34.35 17.98 -2.08
N THR A 359 -34.00 17.09 -2.99
CA THR A 359 -33.51 17.44 -4.34
C THR A 359 -34.52 17.23 -5.45
N SER A 360 -35.76 16.83 -5.11
CA SER A 360 -36.84 16.54 -6.05
C SER A 360 -37.88 17.68 -6.20
N ASP A 361 -37.54 18.89 -5.71
CA ASP A 361 -38.36 20.12 -5.94
C ASP A 361 -37.73 21.00 -7.01
#